data_a5cdb2de8524c60da95037e31810ddaa
#
_entry.id   a5cdb2de8524c60da95037e31810ddaa
#
_cell.length_a   1.000
_cell.length_b   1.000
_cell.length_c   1.000
_cell.angle_alpha   90.00
_cell.angle_beta   90.00
_cell.angle_gamma   90.00
#
_symmetry.space_group_name_H-M   'P 1'
#
loop_
_entity.id
_entity.type
_entity.pdbx_description
1 polymer ?
#
loop_
_entity_poly.entity_id
_entity_poly.type
_entity_poly.pdbx_seq_one_letter_code
_entity_poly.pdbx_strand_id
1 'polypeptide(L)'
;MIDIQVKGFESATLRVSRLAQFEPDQLLTVLGNQVRSQTLRHFERETGPAGKWADLRPSTIARKRGGQGQILSDTGQLRGSISAVIGANEVEIGTNVFHGKFHQHGTRKMVARPFLGLMDGDRDELERTVDAFMTSLIA
;
A
#
# COMPACT_ATOMS: atom_id res chain seq x y z
N MET A 1 -4.27 11.02 -8.58
CA MET A 1 -3.71 10.04 -7.65
C MET A 1 -4.62 8.84 -7.54
N ILE A 2 -4.07 7.65 -7.54
CA ILE A 2 -4.84 6.44 -7.26
C ILE A 2 -4.71 6.18 -5.77
N ASP A 3 -5.84 6.19 -5.07
CA ASP A 3 -5.85 6.09 -3.63
C ASP A 3 -6.58 4.84 -3.17
N ILE A 4 -6.05 4.22 -2.13
CA ILE A 4 -6.74 3.17 -1.39
C ILE A 4 -6.70 3.57 0.07
N GLN A 5 -7.89 3.75 0.64
CA GLN A 5 -8.02 4.03 2.06
C GLN A 5 -7.91 2.73 2.84
N VAL A 6 -7.14 2.75 3.90
CA VAL A 6 -7.07 1.63 4.84
C VAL A 6 -8.17 1.86 5.86
N LYS A 7 -9.26 1.10 5.71
CA LYS A 7 -10.43 1.24 6.57
C LYS A 7 -10.30 0.38 7.83
N GLY A 8 -11.04 0.72 8.85
CA GLY A 8 -11.06 0.00 10.12
C GLY A 8 -10.26 0.68 11.23
N PHE A 9 -9.49 1.71 10.92
CA PHE A 9 -8.72 2.45 11.91
C PHE A 9 -9.59 3.38 12.74
N GLU A 10 -10.77 3.75 12.28
CA GLU A 10 -11.70 4.59 13.03
C GLU A 10 -12.04 3.99 14.37
N SER A 11 -12.33 2.69 14.43
CA SER A 11 -12.62 2.00 15.67
C SER A 11 -11.42 1.98 16.62
N ALA A 12 -10.22 1.75 16.09
CA ALA A 12 -8.99 1.77 16.87
C ALA A 12 -8.70 3.18 17.36
N THR A 13 -8.84 4.20 16.51
CA THR A 13 -8.65 5.60 16.85
C THR A 13 -9.61 6.02 17.95
N LEU A 14 -10.89 5.65 17.88
CA LEU A 14 -11.88 5.98 18.90
C LEU A 14 -11.55 5.35 20.25
N ARG A 15 -11.12 4.09 20.26
CA ARG A 15 -10.71 3.43 21.49
C ARG A 15 -9.50 4.10 22.12
N VAL A 16 -8.56 4.49 21.30
CA VAL A 16 -7.33 5.13 21.73
C VAL A 16 -7.60 6.55 22.23
N SER A 17 -8.45 7.31 21.54
CA SER A 17 -8.79 8.68 21.95
C SER A 17 -9.53 8.75 23.28
N ARG A 18 -10.09 7.64 23.73
CA ARG A 18 -10.69 7.53 25.08
C ARG A 18 -9.62 7.42 26.17
N LEU A 19 -8.40 7.06 25.81
CA LEU A 19 -7.29 7.12 26.73
C LEU A 19 -6.83 8.58 26.77
N ALA A 20 -6.99 9.21 27.92
CA ALA A 20 -6.75 10.64 28.08
C ALA A 20 -5.41 11.06 27.44
N GLN A 21 -5.43 12.13 26.64
CA GLN A 21 -4.25 12.76 26.04
C GLN A 21 -3.59 11.96 24.91
N PHE A 22 -4.28 11.03 24.31
CA PHE A 22 -3.73 10.30 23.17
C PHE A 22 -3.81 11.12 21.88
N GLU A 23 -2.66 11.22 21.19
CA GLU A 23 -2.55 11.85 19.87
C GLU A 23 -2.56 10.75 18.80
N PRO A 24 -3.62 10.64 17.96
CA PRO A 24 -3.68 9.57 16.95
C PRO A 24 -2.61 9.71 15.87
N ASP A 25 -2.01 10.88 15.71
CA ASP A 25 -1.03 11.14 14.65
C ASP A 25 0.16 10.18 14.69
N GLN A 26 0.65 9.84 15.88
CA GLN A 26 1.78 8.93 16.01
C GLN A 26 1.43 7.53 15.50
N LEU A 27 0.28 7.02 15.90
CA LEU A 27 -0.20 5.72 15.45
C LEU A 27 -0.43 5.73 13.93
N LEU A 28 -1.08 6.76 13.42
CA LEU A 28 -1.36 6.87 11.98
C LEU A 28 -0.07 6.98 11.17
N THR A 29 0.95 7.65 11.69
CA THR A 29 2.27 7.72 11.03
C THR A 29 2.91 6.35 10.93
N VAL A 30 2.89 5.59 12.03
CA VAL A 30 3.43 4.22 12.05
C VAL A 30 2.69 3.34 11.05
N LEU A 31 1.36 3.40 11.08
CA LEU A 31 0.51 2.62 10.16
C LEU A 31 0.72 3.02 8.70
N GLY A 32 0.87 4.32 8.43
CA GLY A 32 1.14 4.81 7.08
C GLY A 32 2.46 4.27 6.54
N ASN A 33 3.51 4.30 7.32
CA ASN A 33 4.80 3.75 6.94
C ASN A 33 4.71 2.24 6.73
N GLN A 34 3.94 1.54 7.55
CA GLN A 34 3.75 0.10 7.43
C GLN A 34 2.98 -0.27 6.16
N VAL A 35 1.89 0.44 5.86
CA VAL A 35 1.11 0.21 4.63
C VAL A 35 1.97 0.48 3.39
N ARG A 36 2.79 1.53 3.43
CA ARG A 36 3.72 1.82 2.34
C ARG A 36 4.71 0.66 2.14
N SER A 37 5.29 0.16 3.22
CA SER A 37 6.21 -0.98 3.16
C SER A 37 5.53 -2.24 2.62
N GLN A 38 4.29 -2.49 3.05
CA GLN A 38 3.49 -3.61 2.54
C GLN A 38 3.26 -3.48 1.04
N THR A 39 2.93 -2.28 0.58
CA THR A 39 2.73 -2.02 -0.86
C THR A 39 4.01 -2.24 -1.65
N LEU A 40 5.15 -1.78 -1.14
CA LEU A 40 6.44 -2.03 -1.79
C LEU A 40 6.77 -3.52 -1.87
N ARG A 41 6.37 -4.31 -0.88
CA ARG A 41 6.53 -5.77 -0.94
C ARG A 41 5.70 -6.40 -2.07
N HIS A 42 4.56 -5.80 -2.43
CA HIS A 42 3.80 -6.28 -3.58
C HIS A 42 4.64 -6.21 -4.86
N PHE A 43 5.40 -5.14 -5.04
CA PHE A 43 6.31 -5.03 -6.19
C PHE A 43 7.42 -6.08 -6.15
N GLU A 44 8.00 -6.33 -4.99
CA GLU A 44 9.06 -7.33 -4.83
C GLU A 44 8.57 -8.75 -5.13
N ARG A 45 7.38 -9.08 -4.65
CA ARG A 45 6.77 -10.40 -4.81
C ARG A 45 5.95 -10.55 -6.07
N GLU A 46 5.75 -9.47 -6.80
CA GLU A 46 4.94 -9.41 -8.01
C GLU A 46 3.53 -9.97 -7.78
N THR A 47 2.94 -9.58 -6.66
CA THR A 47 1.62 -10.00 -6.22
C THR A 47 0.89 -8.82 -5.58
N GLY A 48 -0.42 -8.89 -5.54
CA GLY A 48 -1.25 -7.87 -4.94
C GLY A 48 -2.57 -8.42 -4.46
N PRO A 49 -3.53 -7.57 -4.09
CA PRO A 49 -4.81 -8.00 -3.52
C PRO A 49 -5.59 -8.97 -4.39
N ALA A 50 -5.43 -8.89 -5.72
CA ALA A 50 -6.10 -9.79 -6.65
C ALA A 50 -5.31 -11.07 -6.95
N GLY A 51 -4.13 -11.24 -6.34
CA GLY A 51 -3.27 -12.40 -6.52
C GLY A 51 -1.98 -12.08 -7.26
N LYS A 52 -1.30 -13.13 -7.70
CA LYS A 52 -0.05 -12.98 -8.43
C LYS A 52 -0.26 -12.26 -9.75
N TRP A 53 0.65 -11.33 -10.06
CA TRP A 53 0.56 -10.57 -11.31
C TRP A 53 0.89 -11.46 -12.51
N ALA A 54 0.19 -11.20 -13.62
CA ALA A 54 0.44 -11.89 -14.88
C ALA A 54 1.85 -11.61 -15.39
N ASP A 55 2.48 -12.62 -15.98
CA ASP A 55 3.82 -12.49 -16.54
C ASP A 55 3.87 -11.46 -17.67
N LEU A 56 5.04 -10.88 -17.87
CA LEU A 56 5.29 -9.98 -18.97
C LEU A 56 5.49 -10.77 -20.26
N ARG A 57 5.03 -10.18 -21.38
CA ARG A 57 5.33 -10.72 -22.71
C ARG A 57 6.80 -10.50 -23.05
N PRO A 58 7.43 -11.41 -23.80
CA PRO A 58 8.83 -11.23 -24.20
C PRO A 58 9.09 -9.90 -24.94
N SER A 59 8.14 -9.46 -25.76
CA SER A 59 8.25 -8.17 -26.44
C SER A 59 8.27 -6.98 -25.48
N THR A 60 7.55 -7.09 -24.37
CA THR A 60 7.53 -6.07 -23.32
C THR A 60 8.89 -6.02 -22.62
N ILE A 61 9.43 -7.17 -22.27
CA ILE A 61 10.75 -7.25 -21.61
C ILE A 61 11.82 -6.63 -22.49
N ALA A 62 11.79 -6.93 -23.78
CA ALA A 62 12.78 -6.42 -24.76
C ALA A 62 12.74 -4.88 -24.90
N ARG A 63 11.58 -4.25 -24.64
CA ARG A 63 11.41 -2.80 -24.77
C ARG A 63 11.63 -2.03 -23.47
N LYS A 64 11.84 -2.72 -22.35
CA LYS A 64 12.00 -2.05 -21.05
C LYS A 64 13.32 -1.29 -20.99
N ARG A 65 13.29 -0.14 -20.36
CA ARG A 65 14.46 0.71 -20.15
C ARG A 65 15.28 0.31 -18.94
N GLY A 66 14.67 -0.44 -18.02
CA GLY A 66 15.31 -0.96 -16.82
C GLY A 66 14.44 -2.03 -16.20
N GLY A 67 14.86 -2.62 -15.08
CA GLY A 67 14.06 -3.61 -14.37
C GLY A 67 13.67 -4.80 -15.24
N GLN A 68 14.54 -5.26 -16.10
CA GLN A 68 14.29 -6.33 -17.06
C GLN A 68 13.72 -7.56 -16.35
N GLY A 69 12.55 -8.04 -16.82
CA GLY A 69 11.85 -9.16 -16.21
C GLY A 69 11.09 -8.87 -14.93
N GLN A 70 11.30 -7.72 -14.32
CA GLN A 70 10.53 -7.32 -13.14
C GLN A 70 9.23 -6.64 -13.57
N ILE A 71 8.11 -7.10 -13.04
CA ILE A 71 6.79 -6.58 -13.38
C ILE A 71 6.59 -5.23 -12.69
N LEU A 72 6.01 -4.25 -13.41
CA LEU A 72 5.75 -2.88 -12.97
C LEU A 72 7.03 -2.10 -12.57
N SER A 73 8.17 -2.53 -13.05
CA SER A 73 9.47 -1.93 -12.72
C SER A 73 10.27 -1.58 -13.97
N ASP A 74 9.71 -0.72 -14.84
CA ASP A 74 10.43 -0.27 -16.03
C ASP A 74 11.58 0.67 -15.65
N THR A 75 11.26 1.85 -15.10
CA THR A 75 12.25 2.83 -14.64
C THR A 75 12.31 2.94 -13.11
N GLY A 76 11.42 2.27 -12.42
CA GLY A 76 11.25 2.41 -10.98
C GLY A 76 10.40 3.62 -10.58
N GLN A 77 9.89 4.39 -11.53
CA GLN A 77 9.11 5.59 -11.24
C GLN A 77 7.84 5.28 -10.45
N LEU A 78 7.07 4.27 -10.88
CA LEU A 78 5.82 3.91 -10.20
C LEU A 78 6.10 3.43 -8.78
N ARG A 79 7.01 2.48 -8.63
CA ARG A 79 7.39 1.96 -7.32
C ARG A 79 7.89 3.05 -6.39
N GLY A 80 8.74 3.95 -6.90
CA GLY A 80 9.30 5.05 -6.12
C GLY A 80 8.30 6.14 -5.78
N SER A 81 7.14 6.18 -6.46
CA SER A 81 6.11 7.20 -6.24
C SER A 81 5.10 6.85 -5.14
N ILE A 82 5.14 5.62 -4.65
CA ILE A 82 4.18 5.18 -3.62
C ILE A 82 4.38 6.01 -2.36
N SER A 83 3.30 6.63 -1.90
CA SER A 83 3.32 7.46 -0.72
C SER A 83 2.09 7.25 0.16
N ALA A 84 2.25 7.49 1.45
CA ALA A 84 1.17 7.46 2.41
C ALA A 84 0.86 8.91 2.83
N VAL A 85 -0.43 9.24 2.84
CA VAL A 85 -0.92 10.55 3.31
C VAL A 85 -1.75 10.31 4.56
N ILE A 86 -1.41 11.03 5.62
CA ILE A 86 -2.05 10.87 6.93
C ILE A 86 -3.10 11.96 7.08
N GLY A 87 -4.36 11.53 7.24
CA GLY A 87 -5.48 12.41 7.54
C GLY A 87 -5.77 12.47 9.04
N ALA A 88 -6.95 12.95 9.40
CA ALA A 88 -7.35 13.08 10.80
C ALA A 88 -7.52 11.72 11.47
N ASN A 89 -8.16 10.76 10.81
CA ASN A 89 -8.47 9.43 11.34
C ASN A 89 -8.17 8.33 10.33
N GLU A 90 -7.38 8.62 9.31
CA GLU A 90 -7.17 7.66 8.23
C GLU A 90 -5.78 7.80 7.63
N VAL A 91 -5.37 6.76 6.92
CA VAL A 91 -4.17 6.76 6.10
C VAL A 91 -4.58 6.38 4.68
N GLU A 92 -4.15 7.18 3.73
CA GLU A 92 -4.30 6.87 2.31
C GLU A 92 -2.95 6.46 1.74
N ILE A 93 -2.96 5.42 0.92
CA ILE A 93 -1.79 5.00 0.16
C ILE A 93 -2.07 5.21 -1.32
N GLY A 94 -1.11 5.72 -2.06
CA GLY A 94 -1.36 5.98 -3.47
C GLY A 94 -0.14 6.42 -4.24
N THR A 95 -0.38 6.78 -5.48
CA THR A 95 0.63 7.29 -6.39
C THR A 95 0.08 8.47 -7.20
N ASN A 96 0.94 9.42 -7.51
CA ASN A 96 0.61 10.52 -8.43
C ASN A 96 1.08 10.23 -9.87
N VAL A 97 1.65 9.07 -10.12
CA VAL A 97 2.07 8.68 -11.47
C VAL A 97 0.85 8.30 -12.29
N PHE A 98 0.64 9.04 -13.39
CA PHE A 98 -0.58 8.93 -14.19
C PHE A 98 -0.84 7.51 -14.71
N HIS A 99 0.19 6.82 -15.19
CA HIS A 99 0.01 5.47 -15.73
C HIS A 99 -0.26 4.40 -14.68
N GLY A 100 -0.13 4.71 -13.39
CA GLY A 100 -0.42 3.78 -12.30
C GLY A 100 -1.86 3.25 -12.34
N LYS A 101 -2.83 4.08 -12.71
CA LYS A 101 -4.23 3.66 -12.79
C LYS A 101 -4.45 2.56 -13.82
N PHE A 102 -3.68 2.55 -14.90
CA PHE A 102 -3.79 1.54 -15.93
C PHE A 102 -3.28 0.18 -15.43
N HIS A 103 -2.26 0.18 -14.62
CA HIS A 103 -1.78 -1.04 -13.98
C HIS A 103 -2.76 -1.55 -12.93
N GLN A 104 -3.33 -0.63 -12.14
CA GLN A 104 -4.28 -0.98 -11.09
C GLN A 104 -5.56 -1.60 -11.66
N HIS A 105 -6.10 -1.02 -12.71
CA HIS A 105 -7.42 -1.39 -13.23
C HIS A 105 -7.38 -2.14 -14.56
N GLY A 106 -6.25 -2.13 -15.25
CA GLY A 106 -6.14 -2.68 -16.59
C GLY A 106 -6.79 -1.79 -17.65
N THR A 107 -6.60 -2.15 -18.90
CA THR A 107 -7.21 -1.51 -20.07
C THR A 107 -7.63 -2.59 -21.05
N ARG A 108 -8.21 -2.18 -22.20
CA ARG A 108 -8.56 -3.13 -23.26
C ARG A 108 -7.36 -3.94 -23.76
N LYS A 109 -6.18 -3.35 -23.71
CA LYS A 109 -4.92 -3.95 -24.22
C LYS A 109 -3.98 -4.44 -23.11
N MET A 110 -4.33 -4.21 -21.87
CA MET A 110 -3.42 -4.40 -20.72
C MET A 110 -4.15 -5.09 -19.60
N VAL A 111 -3.61 -6.22 -19.15
CA VAL A 111 -4.16 -6.94 -18.01
C VAL A 111 -3.92 -6.13 -16.73
N ALA A 112 -4.90 -6.12 -15.83
CA ALA A 112 -4.77 -5.48 -14.53
C ALA A 112 -3.73 -6.22 -13.68
N ARG A 113 -2.88 -5.44 -13.02
CA ARG A 113 -1.94 -5.92 -12.02
C ARG A 113 -2.08 -5.02 -10.78
N PRO A 114 -3.13 -5.23 -9.97
CA PRO A 114 -3.38 -4.38 -8.81
C PRO A 114 -2.22 -4.43 -7.83
N PHE A 115 -1.68 -3.27 -7.49
CA PHE A 115 -0.58 -3.13 -6.56
C PHE A 115 -0.99 -2.42 -5.28
N LEU A 116 -2.08 -1.64 -5.31
CA LEU A 116 -2.64 -0.98 -4.14
C LEU A 116 -3.76 -1.84 -3.53
N GLY A 117 -3.74 -1.97 -2.22
CA GLY A 117 -4.71 -2.72 -1.45
C GLY A 117 -4.05 -3.58 -0.40
N LEU A 118 -4.85 -4.06 0.56
CA LEU A 118 -4.36 -4.92 1.63
C LEU A 118 -4.60 -6.38 1.26
N MET A 119 -3.58 -7.18 1.43
CA MET A 119 -3.69 -8.64 1.47
C MET A 119 -4.08 -9.05 2.89
N ASP A 120 -4.61 -10.26 3.06
CA ASP A 120 -5.07 -10.72 4.39
C ASP A 120 -3.98 -10.65 5.45
N GLY A 121 -2.77 -11.07 5.10
CA GLY A 121 -1.63 -10.98 6.00
C GLY A 121 -1.25 -9.55 6.35
N ASP A 122 -1.44 -8.63 5.43
CA ASP A 122 -1.16 -7.20 5.65
C ASP A 122 -2.10 -6.62 6.71
N ARG A 123 -3.38 -6.98 6.64
CA ARG A 123 -4.36 -6.52 7.63
C ARG A 123 -4.01 -7.03 9.01
N ASP A 124 -3.65 -8.31 9.12
CA ASP A 124 -3.26 -8.91 10.40
C ASP A 124 -2.04 -8.23 11.01
N GLU A 125 -1.04 -7.88 10.18
CA GLU A 125 0.11 -7.12 10.63
C GLU A 125 -0.28 -5.76 11.20
N LEU A 126 -1.18 -5.05 10.50
CA LEU A 126 -1.65 -3.73 10.95
C LEU A 126 -2.40 -3.83 12.27
N GLU A 127 -3.24 -4.83 12.44
CA GLU A 127 -3.97 -5.06 13.68
C GLU A 127 -3.01 -5.33 14.84
N ARG A 128 -1.98 -6.15 14.62
CA ARG A 128 -0.95 -6.39 15.63
C ARG A 128 -0.19 -5.12 16.00
N THR A 129 0.07 -4.27 15.05
CA THR A 129 0.73 -2.98 15.29
C THR A 129 -0.14 -2.08 16.16
N VAL A 130 -1.44 -2.00 15.87
CA VAL A 130 -2.39 -1.24 16.70
C VAL A 130 -2.41 -1.78 18.12
N ASP A 131 -2.52 -3.09 18.28
CA ASP A 131 -2.56 -3.72 19.60
C ASP A 131 -1.29 -3.47 20.41
N ALA A 132 -0.13 -3.59 19.77
CA ALA A 132 1.15 -3.32 20.42
C ALA A 132 1.27 -1.86 20.85
N PHE A 133 0.84 -0.94 19.99
CA PHE A 133 0.86 0.49 20.28
C PHE A 133 -0.04 0.81 21.48
N MET A 134 -1.25 0.29 21.47
CA MET A 134 -2.21 0.50 22.56
C MET A 134 -1.70 -0.08 23.88
N THR A 135 -1.12 -1.27 23.83
CA THR A 135 -0.51 -1.90 25.02
C THR A 135 0.61 -1.03 25.58
N SER A 136 1.43 -0.43 24.73
CA SER A 136 2.52 0.44 25.17
C SER A 136 2.02 1.71 25.88
N LEU A 137 0.83 2.19 25.50
CA LEU A 137 0.24 3.39 26.12
C LEU A 137 -0.24 3.17 27.53
N ILE A 138 -0.70 1.96 27.83
CA ILE A 138 -1.28 1.63 29.13
C ILE A 138 -0.31 0.87 30.03
N ALA A 139 0.88 0.62 29.55
CA ALA A 139 1.92 -0.09 30.30
C ALA A 139 2.60 0.79 31.37
#